data_118a800139cb93213d88c47e542fb6fd
#
_entry.id   118a800139cb93213d88c47e542fb6fd
#
_cell.length_a   1.000
_cell.length_b   1.000
_cell.length_c   1.000
_cell.angle_alpha   90.00
_cell.angle_beta   90.00
_cell.angle_gamma   90.00
#
_symmetry.space_group_name_H-M   'P 1'
#
loop_
_entity.id
_entity.type
_entity.pdbx_description
1 polymer ?
#
loop_
_entity_poly.entity_id
_entity_poly.type
_entity_poly.pdbx_seq_one_letter_code
_entity_poly.pdbx_strand_id
1 'polypeptide(L)'
;MTPTPYYYGEMTWPQIKEAAAQGRVAVVPVATIEDHGLHLPIDTDVRLCYAACDGAVALVPDKAVLVPPVNHGYSPHHMDFPGAITIGWETFMRYMLDVCKSLVAHGFHRILIVNGHGSNTPFVDIISRLTVVET
;
A
#
# COMPACT_ATOMS: atom_id res chain seq x y z
N MET A 1 -22.78 4.40 -18.85
CA MET A 1 -22.23 3.27 -18.10
C MET A 1 -21.69 3.81 -16.77
N THR A 2 -22.00 3.16 -15.68
CA THR A 2 -21.41 3.53 -14.37
C THR A 2 -19.90 3.23 -14.43
N PRO A 3 -19.02 4.14 -13.98
CA PRO A 3 -17.59 3.88 -13.98
C PRO A 3 -17.26 2.60 -13.18
N THR A 4 -16.29 1.82 -13.63
CA THR A 4 -15.83 0.63 -12.90
C THR A 4 -15.18 1.08 -11.58
N PRO A 5 -15.70 0.66 -10.40
CA PRO A 5 -15.12 1.06 -9.13
C PRO A 5 -13.74 0.42 -8.96
N TYR A 6 -12.77 1.21 -8.46
CA TYR A 6 -11.40 0.75 -8.23
C TYR A 6 -10.82 1.14 -6.86
N TYR A 7 -11.44 2.06 -6.14
CA TYR A 7 -11.05 2.37 -4.75
C TYR A 7 -11.57 1.26 -3.83
N TYR A 8 -10.66 0.40 -3.36
CA TYR A 8 -11.00 -0.77 -2.54
C TYR A 8 -11.87 -0.41 -1.34
N GLY A 9 -11.54 0.68 -0.64
CA GLY A 9 -12.26 1.13 0.55
C GLY A 9 -13.68 1.66 0.27
N GLU A 10 -14.01 1.96 -0.99
CA GLU A 10 -15.34 2.44 -1.40
C GLU A 10 -16.18 1.33 -2.04
N MET A 11 -15.58 0.17 -2.29
CA MET A 11 -16.27 -1.00 -2.86
C MET A 11 -17.01 -1.77 -1.77
N THR A 12 -18.18 -2.28 -2.13
CA THR A 12 -18.91 -3.24 -1.31
C THR A 12 -18.23 -4.62 -1.37
N TRP A 13 -18.45 -5.48 -0.35
CA TRP A 13 -17.85 -6.82 -0.36
C TRP A 13 -18.18 -7.68 -1.60
N PRO A 14 -19.39 -7.62 -2.22
CA PRO A 14 -19.65 -8.33 -3.47
C PRO A 14 -18.81 -7.81 -4.63
N GLN A 15 -18.59 -6.48 -4.70
CA GLN A 15 -17.72 -5.86 -5.73
C GLN A 15 -16.26 -6.27 -5.56
N ILE A 16 -15.77 -6.37 -4.30
CA ILE A 16 -14.43 -6.90 -4.00
C ILE A 16 -14.29 -8.35 -4.47
N LYS A 17 -15.28 -9.19 -4.15
CA LYS A 17 -15.31 -10.60 -4.60
C LYS A 17 -15.27 -10.72 -6.12
N GLU A 18 -16.02 -9.89 -6.81
CA GLU A 18 -16.03 -9.86 -8.28
C GLU A 18 -14.69 -9.37 -8.85
N ALA A 19 -14.11 -8.31 -8.28
CA ALA A 19 -12.80 -7.80 -8.70
C ALA A 19 -11.70 -8.86 -8.56
N ALA A 20 -11.69 -9.61 -7.45
CA ALA A 20 -10.78 -10.73 -7.23
C ALA A 20 -11.00 -11.85 -8.26
N ALA A 21 -12.26 -12.24 -8.50
CA ALA A 21 -12.61 -13.27 -9.49
C ALA A 21 -12.23 -12.89 -10.92
N GLN A 22 -12.27 -11.58 -11.26
CA GLN A 22 -11.77 -11.03 -12.52
C GLN A 22 -10.25 -11.02 -12.61
N GLY A 23 -9.54 -11.36 -11.53
CA GLY A 23 -8.08 -11.38 -11.46
C GLY A 23 -7.46 -9.99 -11.47
N ARG A 24 -8.16 -8.96 -10.95
CA ARG A 24 -7.58 -7.63 -10.82
C ARG A 24 -6.38 -7.65 -9.87
N VAL A 25 -5.42 -6.78 -10.11
CA VAL A 25 -4.24 -6.58 -9.24
C VAL A 25 -4.63 -5.71 -8.05
N ALA A 26 -4.34 -6.15 -6.83
CA ALA A 26 -4.45 -5.30 -5.65
C ALA A 26 -3.18 -4.43 -5.53
N VAL A 27 -3.32 -3.12 -5.75
CA VAL A 27 -2.23 -2.15 -5.62
C VAL A 27 -2.23 -1.60 -4.19
N VAL A 28 -1.15 -1.82 -3.46
CA VAL A 28 -0.98 -1.45 -2.05
C VAL A 28 0.09 -0.36 -1.93
N PRO A 29 -0.29 0.92 -1.82
CA PRO A 29 0.66 1.98 -1.54
C PRO A 29 1.18 1.88 -0.10
N VAL A 30 2.48 2.05 0.10
CA VAL A 30 3.10 2.09 1.43
C VAL A 30 4.14 3.20 1.50
N ALA A 31 4.11 4.00 2.55
CA ALA A 31 5.02 5.13 2.72
C ALA A 31 5.31 5.38 4.21
N THR A 32 5.67 6.60 4.58
CA THR A 32 5.90 7.01 5.96
C THR A 32 5.54 8.47 6.19
N ILE A 33 5.53 8.89 7.44
CA ILE A 33 5.38 10.29 7.88
C ILE A 33 6.74 10.75 8.38
N GLU A 34 7.39 11.62 7.61
CA GLU A 34 8.73 12.12 7.92
C GLU A 34 8.96 13.54 7.40
N ASP A 35 10.04 14.17 7.83
CA ASP A 35 10.41 15.50 7.33
C ASP A 35 10.88 15.46 5.87
N HIS A 36 10.55 16.51 5.14
CA HIS A 36 10.99 16.74 3.77
C HIS A 36 11.54 18.18 3.65
N GLY A 37 12.45 18.53 4.57
CA GLY A 37 12.99 19.87 4.70
C GLY A 37 11.95 20.87 5.24
N LEU A 38 12.24 22.15 5.13
CA LEU A 38 11.43 23.22 5.74
C LEU A 38 10.18 23.59 4.94
N HIS A 39 9.99 23.06 3.75
CA HIS A 39 9.01 23.57 2.78
C HIS A 39 7.94 22.56 2.34
N LEU A 40 8.14 21.28 2.62
CA LEU A 40 7.15 20.24 2.28
C LEU A 40 6.47 19.69 3.54
N PRO A 41 5.22 19.25 3.41
CA PRO A 41 4.50 18.62 4.52
C PRO A 41 5.09 17.24 4.87
N ILE A 42 4.93 16.84 6.11
CA ILE A 42 5.47 15.56 6.63
C ILE A 42 4.84 14.31 6.02
N ASP A 43 3.70 14.44 5.32
CA ASP A 43 3.03 13.33 4.61
C ASP A 43 3.37 13.30 3.10
N THR A 44 4.46 13.93 2.71
CA THR A 44 4.88 14.03 1.30
C THR A 44 5.00 12.66 0.63
N ASP A 45 5.69 11.71 1.24
CA ASP A 45 5.85 10.34 0.74
C ASP A 45 4.49 9.66 0.51
N VAL A 46 3.58 9.80 1.48
CA VAL A 46 2.23 9.23 1.39
C VAL A 46 1.47 9.82 0.21
N ARG A 47 1.47 11.14 0.07
CA ARG A 47 0.77 11.85 -1.01
C ARG A 47 1.32 11.47 -2.38
N LEU A 48 2.64 11.47 -2.54
CA LEU A 48 3.26 11.16 -3.82
C LEU A 48 3.04 9.70 -4.21
N CYS A 49 3.25 8.77 -3.28
CA CYS A 49 3.01 7.35 -3.52
C CYS A 49 1.55 7.08 -3.88
N TYR A 50 0.61 7.63 -3.11
CA TYR A 50 -0.82 7.44 -3.36
C TYR A 50 -1.24 8.05 -4.69
N ALA A 51 -0.82 9.28 -5.00
CA ALA A 51 -1.16 9.94 -6.27
C ALA A 51 -0.64 9.18 -7.49
N ALA A 52 0.57 8.63 -7.40
CA ALA A 52 1.12 7.80 -8.48
C ALA A 52 0.31 6.51 -8.68
N CYS A 53 -0.07 5.83 -7.59
CA CYS A 53 -0.90 4.63 -7.64
C CYS A 53 -2.31 4.94 -8.17
N ASP A 54 -2.94 5.99 -7.68
CA ASP A 54 -4.27 6.42 -8.10
C ASP A 54 -4.31 6.74 -9.60
N GLY A 55 -3.37 7.57 -10.07
CA GLY A 55 -3.26 7.89 -11.48
C GLY A 55 -3.04 6.66 -12.36
N ALA A 56 -2.23 5.70 -11.90
CA ALA A 56 -1.99 4.46 -12.63
C ALA A 56 -3.24 3.56 -12.69
N VAL A 57 -3.91 3.36 -11.54
CA VAL A 57 -5.10 2.50 -11.47
C VAL A 57 -6.29 3.12 -12.21
N ALA A 58 -6.44 4.45 -12.16
CA ALA A 58 -7.47 5.17 -12.92
C ALA A 58 -7.40 4.95 -14.44
N LEU A 59 -6.22 4.65 -14.98
CA LEU A 59 -6.04 4.32 -16.39
C LEU A 59 -6.48 2.89 -16.76
N VAL A 60 -6.55 2.01 -15.77
CA VAL A 60 -6.87 0.58 -15.97
C VAL A 60 -7.82 0.05 -14.89
N PRO A 61 -8.97 0.70 -14.63
CA PRO A 61 -9.84 0.39 -13.51
C PRO A 61 -10.45 -1.02 -13.56
N ASP A 62 -10.47 -1.62 -14.75
CA ASP A 62 -10.91 -3.00 -14.99
C ASP A 62 -9.81 -4.05 -14.68
N LYS A 63 -8.55 -3.63 -14.48
CA LYS A 63 -7.39 -4.50 -14.25
C LYS A 63 -6.79 -4.40 -12.86
N ALA A 64 -7.10 -3.37 -12.10
CA ALA A 64 -6.53 -3.13 -10.78
C ALA A 64 -7.56 -2.54 -9.81
N VAL A 65 -7.30 -2.69 -8.52
CA VAL A 65 -7.97 -1.99 -7.42
C VAL A 65 -6.93 -1.30 -6.56
N LEU A 66 -7.26 -0.10 -6.07
CA LEU A 66 -6.39 0.69 -5.21
C LEU A 66 -6.76 0.45 -3.75
N VAL A 67 -5.88 -0.22 -3.03
CA VAL A 67 -6.02 -0.47 -1.58
C VAL A 67 -5.71 0.82 -0.81
N PRO A 68 -6.38 1.08 0.33
CA PRO A 68 -6.03 2.22 1.19
C PRO A 68 -4.54 2.22 1.53
N PRO A 69 -3.88 3.39 1.55
CA PRO A 69 -2.44 3.47 1.76
C PRO A 69 -2.03 3.10 3.19
N VAL A 70 -0.88 2.44 3.32
CA VAL A 70 -0.20 2.27 4.60
C VAL A 70 0.70 3.48 4.84
N ASN A 71 0.29 4.33 5.78
CA ASN A 71 0.90 5.64 5.98
C ASN A 71 2.09 5.65 6.94
N HIS A 72 2.30 4.59 7.70
CA HIS A 72 3.34 4.52 8.72
C HIS A 72 4.32 3.38 8.39
N GLY A 73 5.54 3.77 8.06
CA GLY A 73 6.64 2.88 7.72
C GLY A 73 7.76 2.90 8.77
N TYR A 74 8.92 2.40 8.39
CA TYR A 74 10.12 2.37 9.19
C TYR A 74 11.04 3.55 8.86
N SER A 75 11.07 4.57 9.73
CA SER A 75 11.83 5.80 9.53
C SER A 75 12.48 6.32 10.83
N PRO A 76 13.24 5.51 11.57
CA PRO A 76 13.84 5.94 12.85
C PRO A 76 14.88 7.04 12.69
N HIS A 77 15.51 7.16 11.54
CA HIS A 77 16.53 8.17 11.24
C HIS A 77 15.97 9.58 11.05
N HIS A 78 14.64 9.73 10.95
CA HIS A 78 13.95 11.02 10.90
C HIS A 78 13.35 11.47 12.25
N MET A 79 13.54 10.69 13.33
CA MET A 79 12.90 10.96 14.63
C MET A 79 13.42 12.21 15.34
N ASP A 80 14.55 12.76 14.93
CA ASP A 80 15.04 14.05 15.43
C ASP A 80 14.21 15.25 14.91
N PHE A 81 13.37 15.02 13.89
CA PHE A 81 12.49 16.05 13.32
C PHE A 81 11.07 15.92 13.89
N PRO A 82 10.55 17.00 14.54
CA PRO A 82 9.20 16.97 15.10
C PRO A 82 8.13 16.63 14.08
N GLY A 83 7.25 15.68 14.43
CA GLY A 83 6.16 15.23 13.57
C GLY A 83 6.42 13.94 12.81
N ALA A 84 7.67 13.46 12.73
CA ALA A 84 7.97 12.16 12.17
C ALA A 84 7.31 11.04 13.00
N ILE A 85 6.78 10.02 12.32
CA ILE A 85 6.18 8.84 12.96
C ILE A 85 6.82 7.60 12.35
N THR A 86 7.54 6.85 13.17
CA THR A 86 8.09 5.54 12.78
C THR A 86 7.42 4.42 13.55
N ILE A 87 7.26 3.26 12.92
CA ILE A 87 6.93 2.01 13.61
C ILE A 87 8.13 1.08 13.57
N GLY A 88 8.23 0.18 14.57
CA GLY A 88 9.32 -0.81 14.62
C GLY A 88 9.27 -1.72 13.38
N TRP A 89 10.42 -2.14 12.89
CA TRP A 89 10.53 -2.94 11.67
C TRP A 89 9.75 -4.27 11.77
N GLU A 90 9.74 -4.91 12.93
CA GLU A 90 8.96 -6.14 13.17
C GLU A 90 7.46 -5.90 13.05
N THR A 91 6.96 -4.80 13.65
CA THR A 91 5.57 -4.39 13.57
C THR A 91 5.18 -4.08 12.13
N PHE A 92 6.04 -3.33 11.41
CA PHE A 92 5.82 -3.00 10.01
C PHE A 92 5.72 -4.26 9.14
N MET A 93 6.66 -5.19 9.32
CA MET A 93 6.65 -6.45 8.55
C MET A 93 5.40 -7.28 8.83
N ARG A 94 5.02 -7.45 10.11
CA ARG A 94 3.83 -8.21 10.50
C ARG A 94 2.55 -7.58 9.95
N TYR A 95 2.41 -6.26 10.12
CA TYR A 95 1.25 -5.54 9.64
C TYR A 95 1.08 -5.67 8.11
N MET A 96 2.14 -5.43 7.36
CA MET A 96 2.11 -5.53 5.90
C MET A 96 1.84 -6.98 5.43
N LEU A 97 2.43 -7.96 6.10
CA LEU A 97 2.18 -9.36 5.80
C LEU A 97 0.71 -9.74 6.06
N ASP A 98 0.11 -9.27 7.14
CA ASP A 98 -1.31 -9.50 7.46
C ASP A 98 -2.22 -8.84 6.41
N VAL A 99 -1.89 -7.64 5.95
CA VAL A 99 -2.60 -6.98 4.83
C VAL A 99 -2.53 -7.84 3.57
N CYS A 100 -1.34 -8.28 3.18
CA CYS A 100 -1.17 -9.11 1.98
C CYS A 100 -1.90 -10.47 2.10
N LYS A 101 -1.79 -11.15 3.24
CA LYS A 101 -2.51 -12.41 3.50
C LYS A 101 -4.02 -12.25 3.45
N SER A 102 -4.54 -11.13 3.96
CA SER A 102 -5.98 -10.82 3.88
C SER A 102 -6.44 -10.67 2.43
N LEU A 103 -5.66 -9.98 1.60
CA LEU A 103 -5.95 -9.85 0.17
C LEU A 103 -5.94 -11.21 -0.53
N VAL A 104 -4.95 -12.07 -0.24
CA VAL A 104 -4.89 -13.45 -0.79
C VAL A 104 -6.10 -14.27 -0.34
N ALA A 105 -6.46 -14.21 0.95
CA ALA A 105 -7.63 -14.93 1.48
C ALA A 105 -8.95 -14.50 0.81
N HIS A 106 -9.02 -13.28 0.29
CA HIS A 106 -10.15 -12.78 -0.49
C HIS A 106 -10.06 -13.03 -1.99
N GLY A 107 -9.04 -13.77 -2.44
CA GLY A 107 -8.89 -14.22 -3.83
C GLY A 107 -8.04 -13.33 -4.73
N PHE A 108 -7.35 -12.33 -4.21
CA PHE A 108 -6.37 -11.56 -4.98
C PHE A 108 -5.05 -12.33 -5.10
N HIS A 109 -4.82 -12.93 -6.27
CA HIS A 109 -3.59 -13.69 -6.56
C HIS A 109 -2.44 -12.82 -7.09
N ARG A 110 -2.67 -11.52 -7.26
CA ARG A 110 -1.66 -10.56 -7.71
C ARG A 110 -1.73 -9.32 -6.84
N ILE A 111 -0.67 -9.08 -6.10
CA ILE A 111 -0.52 -7.93 -5.21
C ILE A 111 0.72 -7.14 -5.66
N LEU A 112 0.54 -5.86 -5.90
CA LEU A 112 1.62 -4.92 -6.20
C LEU A 112 1.81 -3.98 -5.02
N ILE A 113 2.89 -4.13 -4.27
CA ILE A 113 3.29 -3.18 -3.24
C ILE A 113 4.08 -2.06 -3.90
N VAL A 114 3.58 -0.83 -3.78
CA VAL A 114 4.27 0.36 -4.27
C VAL A 114 4.85 1.10 -3.08
N ASN A 115 6.19 1.13 -3.01
CA ASN A 115 6.90 1.74 -1.89
C ASN A 115 7.27 3.19 -2.19
N GLY A 116 6.76 4.12 -1.40
CA GLY A 116 7.04 5.55 -1.45
C GLY A 116 8.13 6.02 -0.48
N HIS A 117 8.78 5.10 0.30
CA HIS A 117 9.79 5.47 1.29
C HIS A 117 11.00 4.53 1.26
N GLY A 118 12.20 5.10 1.07
CA GLY A 118 13.44 4.33 0.86
C GLY A 118 13.74 3.29 1.93
N SER A 119 13.57 3.62 3.21
CA SER A 119 13.90 2.72 4.33
C SER A 119 12.94 1.53 4.49
N ASN A 120 11.79 1.55 3.84
CA ASN A 120 10.90 0.38 3.79
C ASN A 120 11.41 -0.72 2.85
N THR A 121 12.29 -0.39 1.89
CA THR A 121 12.68 -1.28 0.77
C THR A 121 13.11 -2.67 1.21
N PRO A 122 14.05 -2.87 2.17
CA PRO A 122 14.48 -4.21 2.56
C PRO A 122 13.35 -5.05 3.16
N PHE A 123 12.41 -4.40 3.86
CA PHE A 123 11.28 -5.09 4.49
C PHE A 123 10.22 -5.47 3.46
N VAL A 124 9.94 -4.58 2.50
CA VAL A 124 8.97 -4.87 1.41
C VAL A 124 9.42 -6.07 0.57
N ASP A 125 10.73 -6.24 0.32
CA ASP A 125 11.25 -7.41 -0.37
C ASP A 125 10.99 -8.71 0.43
N ILE A 126 11.28 -8.69 1.74
CA ILE A 126 11.02 -9.84 2.62
C ILE A 126 9.51 -10.13 2.71
N ILE A 127 8.67 -9.11 2.89
CA ILE A 127 7.21 -9.24 2.96
C ILE A 127 6.66 -9.90 1.68
N SER A 128 7.14 -9.46 0.52
CA SER A 128 6.71 -10.01 -0.77
C SER A 128 7.02 -11.50 -0.86
N ARG A 129 8.22 -11.91 -0.44
CA ARG A 129 8.64 -13.32 -0.41
C ARG A 129 7.84 -14.15 0.58
N LEU A 130 7.66 -13.64 1.82
CA LEU A 130 6.89 -14.34 2.85
C LEU A 130 5.42 -14.49 2.44
N THR A 131 4.83 -13.49 1.80
CA THR A 131 3.46 -13.60 1.28
C THR A 131 3.32 -14.79 0.34
N VAL A 132 4.26 -14.97 -0.61
CA VAL A 132 4.23 -16.10 -1.55
C VAL A 132 4.48 -17.45 -0.88
N VAL A 133 5.34 -17.50 0.15
CA VAL A 133 5.71 -18.76 0.82
C VAL A 133 4.61 -19.23 1.79
N GLU A 134 3.89 -18.28 2.41
CA GLU A 134 2.94 -18.58 3.48
C GLU A 134 1.47 -18.62 3.00
N THR A 135 1.20 -18.37 1.72
CA THR A 135 -0.15 -18.42 1.12
C THR A 135 -0.19 -19.26 -0.16
#